data_a65e4ba47c8a880e2648fd7abf681c10
#
_entry.id   a65e4ba47c8a880e2648fd7abf681c10
#
_cell.length_a   1.000
_cell.length_b   1.000
_cell.length_c   1.000
_cell.angle_alpha   90.00
_cell.angle_beta   90.00
_cell.angle_gamma   90.00
#
_symmetry.space_group_name_H-M   'P 1'
#
loop_
_entity.id
_entity.type
_entity.pdbx_description
1 polymer ?
#
loop_
_entity_poly.entity_id
_entity_poly.type
_entity_poly.pdbx_seq_one_letter_code
_entity_poly.pdbx_strand_id
1 'polypeptide(L)'
;DGHIIAQDVSFEDYLRLYAEDHCEWVDGAVIKMSPISREHDNLDGFLYRLLSGYLDETGEAVIRRAPFVMRMRPDSRGREPDMHIVLKSRASILKNTITTGPADIVIEIVSEESEYRDYEIKYTEYESGGVSEYWLLDPLQRAHRFLHLVNGVYQPIPLVDGVFHSTVLKPFTLDPALLWRDPLP
;
A
#
# COMPACT_ATOMS: atom_id res chain seq x y z
N ASP A 1 -5.06 -5.68 -15.02
CA ASP A 1 -6.35 -5.83 -14.31
C ASP A 1 -6.52 -7.30 -13.95
N GLY A 2 -6.69 -7.63 -12.67
CA GLY A 2 -6.89 -8.99 -12.21
C GLY A 2 -8.14 -9.64 -12.81
N HIS A 3 -8.30 -10.97 -12.68
CA HIS A 3 -9.44 -11.69 -13.17
C HIS A 3 -10.56 -11.76 -12.13
N ILE A 4 -11.80 -11.41 -12.51
CA ILE A 4 -12.97 -11.65 -11.68
C ILE A 4 -13.19 -13.17 -11.61
N ILE A 5 -13.07 -13.74 -10.40
CA ILE A 5 -13.25 -15.16 -10.14
C ILE A 5 -14.56 -15.51 -9.44
N ALA A 6 -15.21 -14.52 -8.82
CA ALA A 6 -16.53 -14.66 -8.22
C ALA A 6 -17.26 -13.31 -8.22
N GLN A 7 -18.61 -13.36 -8.21
CA GLN A 7 -19.49 -12.19 -8.14
C GLN A 7 -20.57 -12.42 -7.08
N ASP A 8 -21.23 -11.36 -6.67
CA ASP A 8 -22.27 -11.37 -5.63
C ASP A 8 -21.78 -11.97 -4.29
N VAL A 9 -20.50 -11.77 -4.00
CA VAL A 9 -19.85 -12.26 -2.77
C VAL A 9 -19.94 -11.19 -1.69
N SER A 10 -20.44 -11.56 -0.51
CA SER A 10 -20.38 -10.67 0.65
C SER A 10 -18.93 -10.43 1.08
N PHE A 11 -18.66 -9.30 1.74
CA PHE A 11 -17.30 -9.05 2.24
C PHE A 11 -16.87 -10.09 3.29
N GLU A 12 -17.79 -10.59 4.08
CA GLU A 12 -17.54 -11.64 5.06
C GLU A 12 -17.13 -12.96 4.40
N ASP A 13 -17.84 -13.37 3.35
CA ASP A 13 -17.49 -14.54 2.57
C ASP A 13 -16.16 -14.38 1.83
N TYR A 14 -15.88 -13.17 1.31
CA TYR A 14 -14.58 -12.88 0.72
C TYR A 14 -13.45 -13.10 1.74
N LEU A 15 -13.55 -12.54 2.94
CA LEU A 15 -12.52 -12.72 3.98
C LEU A 15 -12.31 -14.18 4.35
N ARG A 16 -13.39 -14.97 4.35
CA ARG A 16 -13.34 -16.38 4.73
C ARG A 16 -12.81 -17.31 3.64
N LEU A 17 -13.08 -16.99 2.37
CA LEU A 17 -12.88 -17.92 1.25
C LEU A 17 -11.78 -17.51 0.27
N TYR A 18 -11.42 -16.22 0.20
CA TYR A 18 -10.58 -15.70 -0.88
C TYR A 18 -9.41 -14.82 -0.43
N ALA A 19 -9.47 -14.24 0.77
CA ALA A 19 -8.48 -13.24 1.21
C ALA A 19 -7.05 -13.79 1.34
N GLU A 20 -6.88 -15.11 1.51
CA GLU A 20 -5.54 -15.75 1.55
C GLU A 20 -4.95 -15.99 0.15
N ASP A 21 -5.76 -15.85 -0.90
CA ASP A 21 -5.40 -16.22 -2.26
C ASP A 21 -4.94 -15.03 -3.13
N HIS A 22 -4.50 -13.95 -2.53
CA HIS A 22 -4.13 -12.71 -3.22
C HIS A 22 -5.26 -12.20 -4.12
N CYS A 23 -6.39 -11.89 -3.49
CA CYS A 23 -7.60 -11.40 -4.13
C CYS A 23 -8.07 -10.10 -3.48
N GLU A 24 -8.54 -9.15 -4.27
CA GLU A 24 -9.22 -7.96 -3.79
C GLU A 24 -10.75 -8.11 -3.89
N TRP A 25 -11.47 -7.42 -3.01
CA TRP A 25 -12.91 -7.36 -3.04
C TRP A 25 -13.39 -5.97 -3.49
N VAL A 26 -14.13 -5.94 -4.58
CA VAL A 26 -14.60 -4.71 -5.23
C VAL A 26 -16.10 -4.82 -5.48
N ASP A 27 -16.90 -4.18 -4.64
CA ASP A 27 -18.35 -4.04 -4.83
C ASP A 27 -19.08 -5.38 -5.08
N GLY A 28 -18.69 -6.43 -4.34
CA GLY A 28 -19.24 -7.79 -4.47
C GLY A 28 -18.49 -8.68 -5.46
N ALA A 29 -17.56 -8.16 -6.23
CA ALA A 29 -16.69 -8.96 -7.09
C ALA A 29 -15.39 -9.33 -6.35
N VAL A 30 -14.95 -10.57 -6.53
CA VAL A 30 -13.65 -11.06 -6.10
C VAL A 30 -12.71 -11.06 -7.30
N ILE A 31 -11.63 -10.32 -7.20
CA ILE A 31 -10.65 -10.12 -8.27
C ILE A 31 -9.34 -10.79 -7.87
N LYS A 32 -8.97 -11.84 -8.59
CA LYS A 32 -7.67 -12.50 -8.44
C LYS A 32 -6.58 -11.62 -9.03
N MET A 33 -5.56 -11.32 -8.24
CA MET A 33 -4.43 -10.53 -8.71
C MET A 33 -3.46 -11.39 -9.53
N SER A 34 -2.81 -10.75 -10.51
CA SER A 34 -1.81 -11.41 -11.34
C SER A 34 -0.51 -11.64 -10.57
N PRO A 35 0.30 -12.62 -10.97
CA PRO A 35 1.65 -12.79 -10.45
C PRO A 35 2.49 -11.53 -10.66
N ILE A 36 3.29 -11.17 -9.66
CA ILE A 36 4.16 -10.00 -9.71
C ILE A 36 5.41 -10.26 -10.56
N SER A 37 5.97 -9.20 -11.16
CA SER A 37 7.24 -9.27 -11.87
C SER A 37 8.43 -9.40 -10.92
N ARG A 38 9.58 -9.83 -11.45
CA ARG A 38 10.83 -9.88 -10.67
C ARG A 38 11.23 -8.49 -10.15
N GLU A 39 11.04 -7.45 -10.95
CA GLU A 39 11.35 -6.07 -10.58
C GLU A 39 10.47 -5.61 -9.42
N HIS A 40 9.18 -5.93 -9.47
CA HIS A 40 8.24 -5.65 -8.39
C HIS A 40 8.65 -6.40 -7.11
N ASP A 41 8.90 -7.71 -7.18
CA ASP A 41 9.31 -8.54 -6.04
C ASP A 41 10.61 -8.05 -5.40
N ASN A 42 11.60 -7.68 -6.20
CA ASN A 42 12.88 -7.15 -5.71
C ASN A 42 12.66 -5.83 -4.95
N LEU A 43 11.87 -4.91 -5.51
CA LEU A 43 11.59 -3.60 -4.90
C LEU A 43 10.77 -3.76 -3.62
N ASP A 44 9.75 -4.62 -3.62
CA ASP A 44 8.96 -4.96 -2.46
C ASP A 44 9.83 -5.54 -1.33
N GLY A 45 10.68 -6.50 -1.65
CA GLY A 45 11.61 -7.10 -0.70
C GLY A 45 12.61 -6.10 -0.11
N PHE A 46 13.15 -5.20 -0.93
CA PHE A 46 14.06 -4.15 -0.47
C PHE A 46 13.36 -3.18 0.49
N LEU A 47 12.21 -2.64 0.09
CA LEU A 47 11.44 -1.70 0.90
C LEU A 47 10.98 -2.31 2.21
N TYR A 48 10.54 -3.56 2.17
CA TYR A 48 10.11 -4.25 3.39
C TYR A 48 11.27 -4.42 4.38
N ARG A 49 12.46 -4.82 3.93
CA ARG A 49 13.64 -4.91 4.82
C ARG A 49 14.00 -3.56 5.42
N LEU A 50 14.01 -2.51 4.59
CA LEU A 50 14.33 -1.16 5.03
C LEU A 50 13.34 -0.65 6.08
N LEU A 51 12.05 -0.75 5.78
CA LEU A 51 10.98 -0.25 6.67
C LEU A 51 10.83 -1.11 7.92
N SER A 52 10.88 -2.44 7.80
CA SER A 52 10.79 -3.30 8.99
C SER A 52 11.97 -3.10 9.93
N GLY A 53 13.19 -2.97 9.40
CA GLY A 53 14.37 -2.66 10.23
C GLY A 53 14.21 -1.34 10.98
N TYR A 54 13.79 -0.29 10.31
CA TYR A 54 13.50 1.00 10.94
C TYR A 54 12.42 0.90 12.02
N LEU A 55 11.31 0.19 11.71
CA LEU A 55 10.21 0.04 12.66
C LEU A 55 10.52 -0.88 13.83
N ASP A 56 11.40 -1.86 13.66
CA ASP A 56 11.89 -2.71 14.75
C ASP A 56 12.74 -1.89 15.75
N GLU A 57 13.54 -0.93 15.26
CA GLU A 57 14.33 -0.04 16.12
C GLU A 57 13.47 1.00 16.84
N THR A 58 12.57 1.66 16.12
CA THR A 58 11.78 2.77 16.68
C THR A 58 10.56 2.29 17.46
N GLY A 59 10.03 1.17 17.07
CA GLY A 59 8.83 0.61 17.67
C GLY A 59 7.57 1.46 17.51
N GLU A 60 7.55 2.44 16.60
CA GLU A 60 6.46 3.42 16.48
C GLU A 60 5.25 2.97 15.67
N ALA A 61 5.42 1.97 14.80
CA ALA A 61 4.36 1.50 13.92
C ALA A 61 4.48 -0.01 13.63
N VAL A 62 3.49 -0.53 12.92
CA VAL A 62 3.43 -1.93 12.45
C VAL A 62 3.25 -1.90 10.94
N ILE A 63 4.06 -2.68 10.22
CA ILE A 63 3.96 -2.88 8.78
C ILE A 63 3.21 -4.19 8.48
N ARG A 64 2.37 -4.18 7.44
CA ARG A 64 1.72 -5.35 6.85
C ARG A 64 1.99 -5.36 5.35
N ARG A 65 2.03 -6.57 4.77
CA ARG A 65 2.22 -6.81 3.33
C ARG A 65 1.06 -7.60 2.78
N ALA A 66 0.86 -7.52 1.48
CA ALA A 66 -0.04 -8.44 0.79
C ALA A 66 0.36 -9.91 1.02
N PRO A 67 -0.60 -10.84 1.14
CA PRO A 67 -2.04 -10.60 1.19
C PRO A 67 -2.51 -10.24 2.62
N PHE A 68 -2.66 -8.99 2.94
CA PHE A 68 -3.27 -8.53 4.19
C PHE A 68 -4.27 -7.43 3.86
N VAL A 69 -5.55 -7.75 4.03
CA VAL A 69 -6.65 -6.88 3.59
C VAL A 69 -6.70 -5.59 4.40
N MET A 70 -6.92 -4.46 3.72
CA MET A 70 -7.28 -3.19 4.32
C MET A 70 -8.68 -2.78 3.84
N ARG A 71 -9.57 -2.44 4.76
CA ARG A 71 -10.88 -1.87 4.47
C ARG A 71 -11.07 -0.60 5.26
N MET A 72 -11.04 0.53 4.58
CA MET A 72 -11.00 1.85 5.22
C MET A 72 -12.29 2.21 5.94
N ARG A 73 -13.44 1.81 5.40
CA ARG A 73 -14.78 2.00 5.97
C ARG A 73 -15.65 0.77 5.69
N PRO A 74 -16.74 0.55 6.45
CA PRO A 74 -17.63 -0.61 6.22
C PRO A 74 -18.27 -0.67 4.82
N ASP A 75 -18.36 0.47 4.15
CA ASP A 75 -18.92 0.63 2.80
C ASP A 75 -17.85 0.71 1.71
N SER A 76 -16.56 0.65 2.07
CA SER A 76 -15.46 0.70 1.10
C SER A 76 -15.04 -0.67 0.60
N ARG A 77 -14.25 -0.68 -0.47
CA ARG A 77 -13.65 -1.87 -1.04
C ARG A 77 -12.61 -2.50 -0.10
N GLY A 78 -12.39 -3.79 -0.23
CA GLY A 78 -11.31 -4.52 0.44
C GLY A 78 -10.10 -4.59 -0.50
N ARG A 79 -9.03 -3.87 -0.16
CA ARG A 79 -7.79 -3.81 -0.92
C ARG A 79 -6.69 -4.59 -0.22
N GLU A 80 -5.74 -5.08 -1.01
CA GLU A 80 -4.50 -5.69 -0.52
C GLU A 80 -3.32 -4.84 -1.01
N PRO A 81 -2.98 -3.75 -0.31
CA PRO A 81 -1.81 -2.95 -0.65
C PRO A 81 -0.54 -3.79 -0.60
N ASP A 82 0.43 -3.53 -1.48
CA ASP A 82 1.74 -4.20 -1.40
C ASP A 82 2.32 -4.08 0.00
N MET A 83 2.27 -2.87 0.57
CA MET A 83 2.54 -2.64 1.99
C MET A 83 1.62 -1.56 2.56
N HIS A 84 1.30 -1.69 3.86
CA HIS A 84 0.71 -0.59 4.60
C HIS A 84 1.23 -0.56 6.04
N ILE A 85 1.27 0.64 6.59
CA ILE A 85 1.84 0.92 7.91
C ILE A 85 0.78 1.58 8.79
N VAL A 86 0.65 1.08 10.00
CA VAL A 86 -0.27 1.61 11.01
C VAL A 86 0.52 2.00 12.25
N LEU A 87 0.41 3.25 12.67
CA LEU A 87 1.04 3.73 13.90
C LEU A 87 0.53 2.95 15.13
N LYS A 88 1.40 2.69 16.09
CA LYS A 88 1.02 1.97 17.33
C LYS A 88 -0.11 2.65 18.10
N SER A 89 -0.18 3.98 18.04
CA SER A 89 -1.29 4.74 18.61
C SER A 89 -2.66 4.40 18.01
N ARG A 90 -2.67 3.80 16.81
CA ARG A 90 -3.87 3.37 16.07
C ARG A 90 -3.97 1.85 15.90
N ALA A 91 -3.16 1.09 16.62
CA ALA A 91 -3.08 -0.37 16.50
C ALA A 91 -4.44 -1.10 16.71
N SER A 92 -5.42 -0.45 17.32
CA SER A 92 -6.77 -1.01 17.48
C SER A 92 -7.49 -1.34 16.17
N ILE A 93 -7.10 -0.71 15.05
CA ILE A 93 -7.65 -1.04 13.72
C ILE A 93 -7.04 -2.30 13.10
N LEU A 94 -5.89 -2.76 13.60
CA LEU A 94 -5.28 -4.02 13.17
C LEU A 94 -6.02 -5.19 13.83
N LYS A 95 -6.66 -6.03 13.00
CA LYS A 95 -7.29 -7.27 13.43
C LYS A 95 -6.43 -8.46 12.98
N ASN A 96 -6.90 -9.68 13.24
CA ASN A 96 -6.14 -10.87 12.94
C ASN A 96 -5.78 -11.00 11.43
N THR A 97 -6.73 -10.72 10.54
CA THR A 97 -6.60 -10.90 9.09
C THR A 97 -6.88 -9.64 8.27
N ILE A 98 -7.21 -8.54 8.93
CA ILE A 98 -7.65 -7.31 8.26
C ILE A 98 -7.29 -6.06 9.06
N THR A 99 -6.98 -4.97 8.35
CA THR A 99 -6.95 -3.61 8.88
C THR A 99 -8.31 -2.94 8.66
N THR A 100 -9.00 -2.59 9.76
CA THR A 100 -10.35 -2.00 9.74
C THR A 100 -10.30 -0.48 9.92
N GLY A 101 -9.81 0.21 8.91
CA GLY A 101 -9.62 1.66 8.88
C GLY A 101 -8.53 2.02 7.90
N PRO A 102 -8.37 3.31 7.56
CA PRO A 102 -7.26 3.74 6.73
C PRO A 102 -5.93 3.55 7.48
N ALA A 103 -4.96 2.94 6.82
CA ALA A 103 -3.59 2.92 7.29
C ALA A 103 -2.99 4.34 7.33
N ASP A 104 -1.91 4.52 8.07
CA ASP A 104 -1.20 5.81 8.09
C ASP A 104 -0.36 6.01 6.84
N ILE A 105 0.24 4.93 6.32
CA ILE A 105 0.94 4.92 5.04
C ILE A 105 0.46 3.72 4.22
N VAL A 106 0.23 3.93 2.94
CA VAL A 106 0.04 2.88 1.94
C VAL A 106 1.12 3.00 0.88
N ILE A 107 1.69 1.87 0.48
CA ILE A 107 2.72 1.76 -0.55
C ILE A 107 2.22 0.80 -1.62
N GLU A 108 2.19 1.25 -2.87
CA GLU A 108 1.89 0.44 -4.04
C GLU A 108 3.07 0.47 -5.01
N ILE A 109 3.41 -0.68 -5.54
CA ILE A 109 4.45 -0.84 -6.56
C ILE A 109 3.76 -1.15 -7.88
N VAL A 110 3.88 -0.24 -8.82
CA VAL A 110 3.16 -0.29 -10.09
C VAL A 110 3.66 -1.46 -10.95
N SER A 111 2.70 -2.18 -11.53
CA SER A 111 2.93 -3.16 -12.59
C SER A 111 2.20 -2.72 -13.87
N GLU A 112 2.52 -3.33 -15.03
CA GLU A 112 1.82 -3.02 -16.28
C GLU A 112 0.30 -3.18 -16.17
N GLU A 113 -0.15 -4.17 -15.39
CA GLU A 113 -1.58 -4.45 -15.22
C GLU A 113 -2.25 -3.56 -14.16
N SER A 114 -1.48 -2.99 -13.23
CA SER A 114 -2.02 -2.18 -12.13
C SER A 114 -1.93 -0.67 -12.38
N GLU A 115 -1.24 -0.20 -13.41
CA GLU A 115 -0.92 1.20 -13.63
C GLU A 115 -2.15 2.11 -13.48
N TYR A 116 -3.20 1.91 -14.26
CA TYR A 116 -4.41 2.73 -14.15
C TYR A 116 -5.09 2.61 -12.79
N ARG A 117 -5.11 1.41 -12.21
CA ARG A 117 -5.71 1.17 -10.90
C ARG A 117 -4.97 1.93 -9.79
N ASP A 118 -3.65 1.89 -9.79
CA ASP A 118 -2.82 2.50 -8.73
C ASP A 118 -2.74 4.02 -8.90
N TYR A 119 -2.61 4.53 -10.13
CA TYR A 119 -2.51 5.96 -10.40
C TYR A 119 -3.84 6.71 -10.26
N GLU A 120 -4.98 6.07 -10.50
CA GLU A 120 -6.28 6.74 -10.57
C GLU A 120 -7.29 6.20 -9.55
N ILE A 121 -7.57 4.88 -9.57
CA ILE A 121 -8.65 4.29 -8.76
C ILE A 121 -8.24 4.28 -7.28
N LYS A 122 -7.13 3.62 -6.95
CA LYS A 122 -6.64 3.54 -5.57
C LYS A 122 -6.22 4.90 -5.04
N TYR A 123 -5.65 5.77 -5.89
CA TYR A 123 -5.36 7.16 -5.52
C TYR A 123 -6.60 7.84 -4.94
N THR A 124 -7.71 7.83 -5.69
CA THR A 124 -8.98 8.44 -5.27
C THR A 124 -9.57 7.75 -4.03
N GLU A 125 -9.49 6.43 -3.97
CA GLU A 125 -9.99 5.66 -2.82
C GLU A 125 -9.20 5.96 -1.54
N TYR A 126 -7.87 5.96 -1.61
CA TYR A 126 -7.01 6.23 -0.45
C TYR A 126 -7.11 7.68 0.01
N GLU A 127 -7.20 8.63 -0.93
CA GLU A 127 -7.43 10.04 -0.63
C GLU A 127 -8.73 10.22 0.14
N SER A 128 -9.86 9.77 -0.44
CA SER A 128 -11.18 9.90 0.19
C SER A 128 -11.34 9.02 1.44
N GLY A 129 -10.58 7.94 1.53
CA GLY A 129 -10.55 7.02 2.66
C GLY A 129 -9.77 7.53 3.86
N GLY A 130 -8.90 8.53 3.68
CA GLY A 130 -8.15 9.16 4.76
C GLY A 130 -6.79 8.52 5.05
N VAL A 131 -6.18 7.85 4.06
CA VAL A 131 -4.78 7.38 4.16
C VAL A 131 -3.86 8.59 4.20
N SER A 132 -3.03 8.74 5.24
CA SER A 132 -2.24 9.95 5.49
C SER A 132 -1.11 10.15 4.51
N GLU A 133 -0.37 9.08 4.16
CA GLU A 133 0.64 9.08 3.09
C GLU A 133 0.36 7.98 2.08
N TYR A 134 0.51 8.29 0.81
CA TYR A 134 0.46 7.34 -0.28
C TYR A 134 1.77 7.37 -1.07
N TRP A 135 2.49 6.26 -1.08
CA TRP A 135 3.74 6.11 -1.85
C TRP A 135 3.46 5.24 -3.05
N LEU A 136 3.56 5.84 -4.22
CA LEU A 136 3.39 5.16 -5.49
C LEU A 136 4.75 5.02 -6.16
N LEU A 137 5.22 3.79 -6.34
CA LEU A 137 6.55 3.49 -6.86
C LEU A 137 6.41 2.74 -8.18
N ASP A 138 6.94 3.29 -9.24
CA ASP A 138 6.81 2.79 -10.60
C ASP A 138 8.16 2.34 -11.15
N PRO A 139 8.48 1.04 -11.06
CA PRO A 139 9.74 0.50 -11.58
C PRO A 139 9.80 0.53 -13.11
N LEU A 140 8.67 0.56 -13.81
CA LEU A 140 8.63 0.57 -15.28
C LEU A 140 9.13 1.91 -15.83
N GLN A 141 8.74 3.00 -15.16
CA GLN A 141 9.14 4.35 -15.53
C GLN A 141 10.29 4.89 -14.67
N ARG A 142 10.75 4.14 -13.68
CA ARG A 142 11.67 4.58 -12.61
C ARG A 142 11.23 5.90 -12.00
N ALA A 143 9.93 5.96 -11.69
CA ALA A 143 9.26 7.14 -11.15
C ALA A 143 8.68 6.86 -9.76
N HIS A 144 8.52 7.90 -8.99
CA HIS A 144 7.90 7.82 -7.67
C HIS A 144 6.97 9.01 -7.43
N ARG A 145 5.91 8.78 -6.63
CA ARG A 145 5.09 9.83 -6.06
C ARG A 145 4.97 9.59 -4.56
N PHE A 146 5.46 10.52 -3.78
CA PHE A 146 5.22 10.55 -2.35
C PHE A 146 4.17 11.64 -2.09
N LEU A 147 3.03 11.22 -1.56
CA LEU A 147 1.87 12.08 -1.38
C LEU A 147 1.48 12.12 0.09
N HIS A 148 1.02 13.26 0.57
CA HIS A 148 0.43 13.37 1.90
C HIS A 148 -0.94 14.03 1.84
N LEU A 149 -1.82 13.61 2.73
CA LEU A 149 -3.19 14.10 2.80
C LEU A 149 -3.23 15.42 3.57
N VAL A 150 -3.60 16.52 2.88
CA VAL A 150 -3.74 17.85 3.46
C VAL A 150 -5.15 18.36 3.18
N ASN A 151 -5.93 18.58 4.23
CA ASN A 151 -7.33 19.01 4.12
C ASN A 151 -8.18 18.13 3.18
N GLY A 152 -7.94 16.82 3.21
CA GLY A 152 -8.70 15.85 2.41
C GLY A 152 -8.25 15.70 0.96
N VAL A 153 -7.13 16.29 0.56
CA VAL A 153 -6.57 16.21 -0.80
C VAL A 153 -5.10 15.85 -0.73
N TYR A 154 -4.68 14.92 -1.60
CA TYR A 154 -3.27 14.57 -1.71
C TYR A 154 -2.44 15.67 -2.34
N GLN A 155 -1.35 16.00 -1.66
CA GLN A 155 -0.33 16.91 -2.14
C GLN A 155 1.02 16.21 -2.21
N PRO A 156 1.85 16.50 -3.23
CA PRO A 156 3.20 15.95 -3.29
C PRO A 156 4.04 16.37 -2.08
N ILE A 157 4.80 15.42 -1.52
CA ILE A 157 5.84 15.72 -0.54
C ILE A 157 7.10 16.09 -1.33
N PRO A 158 7.60 17.33 -1.21
CA PRO A 158 8.81 17.73 -1.91
C PRO A 158 10.04 17.01 -1.34
N LEU A 159 10.97 16.66 -2.21
CA LEU A 159 12.28 16.18 -1.79
C LEU A 159 13.11 17.34 -1.24
N VAL A 160 13.84 17.11 -0.16
CA VAL A 160 14.81 18.06 0.40
C VAL A 160 16.20 17.54 0.07
N ASP A 161 16.95 18.30 -0.70
CA ASP A 161 18.28 17.89 -1.20
C ASP A 161 18.29 16.51 -1.87
N GLY A 162 17.21 16.19 -2.61
CA GLY A 162 17.02 14.91 -3.29
C GLY A 162 16.53 13.76 -2.40
N VAL A 163 16.28 14.01 -1.12
CA VAL A 163 15.86 13.00 -0.13
C VAL A 163 14.39 13.18 0.22
N PHE A 164 13.65 12.07 0.22
CA PHE A 164 12.29 12.01 0.75
C PHE A 164 12.30 11.98 2.28
N HIS A 165 11.41 12.75 2.89
CA HIS A 165 11.18 12.77 4.33
C HIS A 165 9.71 12.43 4.60
N SER A 166 9.44 11.32 5.30
CA SER A 166 8.07 10.97 5.68
C SER A 166 7.48 12.01 6.64
N THR A 167 6.23 12.36 6.46
CA THR A 167 5.48 13.22 7.38
C THR A 167 4.85 12.43 8.53
N VAL A 168 4.69 11.12 8.34
CA VAL A 168 4.12 10.17 9.31
C VAL A 168 5.21 9.53 10.17
N LEU A 169 6.21 8.89 9.55
CA LEU A 169 7.34 8.28 10.24
C LEU A 169 8.48 9.31 10.37
N LYS A 170 8.63 9.89 11.55
CA LYS A 170 9.69 10.89 11.78
C LYS A 170 10.73 10.30 12.75
N PRO A 171 12.00 10.17 12.37
CA PRO A 171 12.72 10.85 11.27
C PRO A 171 13.03 9.97 10.02
N PHE A 172 12.12 9.09 9.56
CA PHE A 172 12.39 8.24 8.40
C PHE A 172 12.66 9.08 7.13
N THR A 173 13.74 8.75 6.44
CA THR A 173 14.16 9.35 5.17
C THR A 173 14.55 8.28 4.16
N LEU A 174 14.39 8.60 2.88
CA LEU A 174 14.75 7.71 1.79
C LEU A 174 15.30 8.53 0.61
N ASP A 175 16.49 8.17 0.12
CA ASP A 175 16.97 8.62 -1.18
C ASP A 175 16.26 7.81 -2.29
N PRO A 176 15.36 8.41 -3.08
CA PRO A 176 14.62 7.67 -4.10
C PRO A 176 15.50 7.08 -5.21
N ALA A 177 16.72 7.59 -5.39
CA ALA A 177 17.67 7.04 -6.37
C ALA A 177 18.09 5.61 -6.02
N LEU A 178 17.99 5.22 -4.75
CA LEU A 178 18.26 3.85 -4.31
C LEU A 178 17.25 2.83 -4.86
N LEU A 179 15.99 3.25 -5.08
CA LEU A 179 14.92 2.39 -5.56
C LEU A 179 15.15 1.85 -6.97
N TRP A 180 15.99 2.56 -7.75
CA TRP A 180 16.22 2.27 -9.18
C TRP A 180 17.59 1.67 -9.46
N ARG A 181 18.33 1.27 -8.42
CA ARG A 181 19.61 0.59 -8.58
C ARG A 181 19.42 -0.87 -8.98
N ASP A 182 20.37 -1.40 -9.74
CA ASP A 182 20.47 -2.81 -10.06
C ASP A 182 21.93 -3.26 -9.85
N PRO A 183 22.21 -4.12 -8.88
CA PRO A 183 21.26 -4.63 -7.87
C PRO A 183 20.81 -3.56 -6.86
N LEU A 184 19.63 -3.79 -6.26
CA LEU A 184 19.16 -3.00 -5.09
C LEU A 184 20.14 -3.20 -3.90
N PRO A 185 20.29 -2.22 -3.00
CA PRO A 185 21.16 -2.31 -1.83
C PRO A 185 20.85 -3.44 -0.88
#